data_8bd8023bb40e9e7d50fec6754b20d24f
#
_entry.id   8bd8023bb40e9e7d50fec6754b20d24f
#
_cell.length_a   1.000
_cell.length_b   1.000
_cell.length_c   1.000
_cell.angle_alpha   90.00
_cell.angle_beta   90.00
_cell.angle_gamma   90.00
#
_symmetry.space_group_name_H-M   'P 1'
#
loop_
_entity.id
_entity.type
_entity.pdbx_description
1 polymer ?
#
loop_
_entity_poly.entity_id
_entity_poly.type
_entity_poly.pdbx_seq_one_letter_code
_entity_poly.pdbx_strand_id
1 'polypeptide(L)'
;MFYGGWKEIEIQRGLEQISGQFSLQVTDRWAGQADSRPIRPGQACVLTIDREPVLTGWVDETQPGYDANSTWFNVSGRDRTGDLIDCSAIFKSGQWKGASLKRIAMDLVSPYKIAVVVGPLAEKRAHAAIASFNIEDGESVFDCLERGARMQGVMIWTDGRGQLVIDMPGTKKAATALVQGENILRLDGKFSWQERFSEYIVKGQARGKPHGKGSAVDAVVSRYRPLIILAEDQAHGPSAARRAEWERTVRIGRGNRATVRVQSWRQAGDSGPLWAPGLRVMLDSPRLRISAEMLIVSVTYLKNAQDGTVCDLEIADPRAFDLLSGVRSAGLKSSRNGDKGLDSGRKEKKHRKKKGEEDFSEL
;
A
#
# COMPACT_ATOMS: atom_id res chain seq x y z
N MET A 1 -7.63 31.59 8.49
CA MET A 1 -6.41 32.14 9.10
C MET A 1 -5.26 31.22 8.70
N PHE A 2 -4.11 31.78 8.30
CA PHE A 2 -2.93 31.00 7.94
C PHE A 2 -1.94 31.00 9.09
N TYR A 3 -1.41 29.82 9.40
CA TYR A 3 -0.34 29.63 10.36
C TYR A 3 0.89 29.09 9.62
N GLY A 4 2.03 29.74 9.79
CA GLY A 4 3.32 29.35 9.21
C GLY A 4 4.43 29.41 10.27
N GLY A 5 5.69 29.29 9.84
CA GLY A 5 6.86 29.39 10.75
C GLY A 5 6.98 28.22 11.73
N TRP A 6 6.55 27.05 11.33
CA TRP A 6 6.73 25.81 12.11
C TRP A 6 8.22 25.45 12.18
N LYS A 7 8.70 25.11 13.37
CA LYS A 7 10.08 24.64 13.60
C LYS A 7 10.24 23.19 13.18
N GLU A 8 9.25 22.38 13.55
CA GLU A 8 9.21 20.97 13.20
C GLU A 8 7.91 20.67 12.49
N ILE A 9 8.01 19.89 11.43
CA ILE A 9 6.89 19.44 10.61
C ILE A 9 7.08 17.97 10.35
N GLU A 10 6.05 17.20 10.65
CA GLU A 10 5.90 15.82 10.23
C GLU A 10 4.49 15.63 9.67
N ILE A 11 4.39 15.21 8.42
CA ILE A 11 3.11 14.90 7.77
C ILE A 11 3.26 13.57 7.07
N GLN A 12 2.49 12.58 7.51
CA GLN A 12 2.53 11.23 6.96
C GLN A 12 1.25 10.89 6.19
N ARG A 13 1.42 10.25 5.04
CA ARG A 13 0.34 9.72 4.19
C ARG A 13 0.76 8.37 3.60
N GLY A 14 -0.20 7.47 3.42
CA GLY A 14 0.10 6.14 2.90
C GLY A 14 -1.09 5.48 2.20
N LEU A 15 -0.81 4.36 1.51
CA LEU A 15 -1.82 3.49 0.89
C LEU A 15 -2.37 2.45 1.87
N GLU A 16 -1.58 2.06 2.85
CA GLU A 16 -1.94 1.03 3.86
C GLU A 16 -2.61 1.65 5.10
N GLN A 17 -2.60 2.98 5.19
CA GLN A 17 -3.28 3.73 6.24
C GLN A 17 -4.39 4.56 5.61
N ILE A 18 -5.62 4.35 6.09
CA ILE A 18 -6.75 5.13 5.57
C ILE A 18 -6.67 6.59 6.00
N SER A 19 -6.01 6.89 7.13
CA SER A 19 -5.89 8.23 7.66
C SER A 19 -4.44 8.70 7.64
N GLY A 20 -4.20 9.83 6.98
CA GLY A 20 -2.95 10.58 7.13
C GLY A 20 -2.91 11.26 8.51
N GLN A 21 -1.71 11.52 9.01
CA GLN A 21 -1.49 12.16 10.30
C GLN A 21 -0.46 13.27 10.18
N PHE A 22 -0.49 14.19 11.12
CA PHE A 22 0.49 15.27 11.20
C PHE A 22 0.87 15.60 12.64
N SER A 23 2.10 16.08 12.81
CA SER A 23 2.61 16.69 14.02
C SER A 23 3.40 17.95 13.65
N LEU A 24 3.08 19.05 14.28
CA LEU A 24 3.68 20.36 14.01
C LEU A 24 4.14 20.97 15.33
N GLN A 25 5.37 21.49 15.36
CA GLN A 25 5.89 22.19 16.53
C GLN A 25 6.33 23.60 16.17
N VAL A 26 6.03 24.53 17.09
CA VAL A 26 6.40 25.92 16.95
C VAL A 26 6.63 26.54 18.31
N THR A 27 7.27 27.70 18.36
CA THR A 27 7.22 28.56 19.54
C THR A 27 5.82 29.15 19.69
N ASP A 28 5.28 29.19 20.90
CA ASP A 28 3.92 29.69 21.20
C ASP A 28 3.73 31.15 20.74
N ARG A 29 4.78 31.97 20.81
CA ARG A 29 4.75 33.37 20.43
C ARG A 29 5.85 33.75 19.45
N TRP A 30 5.51 34.64 18.50
CA TRP A 30 6.53 35.30 17.65
C TRP A 30 6.85 36.69 18.22
N ALA A 31 7.99 37.20 17.84
CA ALA A 31 8.30 38.60 18.10
C ALA A 31 7.20 39.50 17.48
N GLY A 32 6.53 40.32 18.34
CA GLY A 32 5.48 41.23 17.92
C GLY A 32 4.03 40.68 17.99
N GLN A 33 3.79 39.48 18.46
CA GLN A 33 2.45 38.96 18.75
C GLN A 33 2.18 38.97 20.27
N ALA A 34 1.08 39.59 20.67
CA ALA A 34 0.66 39.64 22.07
C ALA A 34 -0.03 38.37 22.55
N ASP A 35 -0.72 37.67 21.63
CA ASP A 35 -1.55 36.52 21.96
C ASP A 35 -0.92 35.18 21.47
N SER A 36 -1.17 34.12 22.26
CA SER A 36 -0.86 32.74 21.86
C SER A 36 -1.68 32.33 20.65
N ARG A 37 -1.22 31.33 19.92
CA ARG A 37 -1.94 30.78 18.76
C ARG A 37 -3.27 30.17 19.19
N PRO A 38 -4.40 30.63 18.64
CA PRO A 38 -5.72 30.15 19.06
C PRO A 38 -6.10 28.82 18.35
N ILE A 39 -5.16 27.87 18.21
CA ILE A 39 -5.44 26.55 17.66
C ILE A 39 -5.93 25.65 18.79
N ARG A 40 -7.07 24.99 18.57
CA ARG A 40 -7.73 24.15 19.58
C ARG A 40 -8.09 22.79 18.99
N PRO A 41 -8.13 21.72 19.82
CA PRO A 41 -8.68 20.45 19.41
C PRO A 41 -10.09 20.57 18.82
N GLY A 42 -10.42 19.75 17.82
CA GLY A 42 -11.68 19.77 17.10
C GLY A 42 -11.78 20.82 15.99
N GLN A 43 -10.79 21.66 15.79
CA GLN A 43 -10.78 22.60 14.66
C GLN A 43 -10.43 21.92 13.34
N ALA A 44 -11.17 22.28 12.29
CA ALA A 44 -10.83 21.87 10.93
C ALA A 44 -9.51 22.51 10.47
N CYS A 45 -8.67 21.74 9.81
CA CYS A 45 -7.40 22.19 9.29
C CYS A 45 -7.14 21.71 7.86
N VAL A 46 -6.35 22.47 7.13
CA VAL A 46 -5.80 22.11 5.83
C VAL A 46 -4.30 22.40 5.87
N LEU A 47 -3.50 21.37 5.72
CA LEU A 47 -2.06 21.50 5.59
C LEU A 47 -1.71 21.57 4.10
N THR A 48 -0.90 22.59 3.78
CA THR A 48 -0.48 22.81 2.37
C THR A 48 1.04 22.94 2.28
N ILE A 49 1.60 22.42 1.21
CA ILE A 49 2.97 22.68 0.77
C ILE A 49 2.85 23.51 -0.51
N ASP A 50 3.38 24.74 -0.49
CA ASP A 50 3.31 25.68 -1.64
C ASP A 50 1.90 25.79 -2.25
N ARG A 51 0.87 25.90 -1.40
CA ARG A 51 -0.56 25.96 -1.75
C ARG A 51 -1.18 24.63 -2.22
N GLU A 52 -0.40 23.57 -2.39
CA GLU A 52 -0.92 22.23 -2.69
C GLU A 52 -1.40 21.55 -1.39
N PRO A 53 -2.68 21.16 -1.26
CA PRO A 53 -3.17 20.49 -0.06
C PRO A 53 -2.56 19.10 0.06
N VAL A 54 -1.93 18.83 1.19
CA VAL A 54 -1.33 17.53 1.50
C VAL A 54 -2.10 16.75 2.56
N LEU A 55 -2.86 17.45 3.42
CA LEU A 55 -3.73 16.84 4.40
C LEU A 55 -4.89 17.79 4.72
N THR A 56 -6.11 17.27 4.74
CA THR A 56 -7.32 18.00 5.13
C THR A 56 -8.04 17.21 6.21
N GLY A 57 -8.17 17.78 7.40
CA GLY A 57 -8.68 17.02 8.54
C GLY A 57 -8.98 17.88 9.76
N TRP A 58 -8.65 17.32 10.92
CA TRP A 58 -8.95 17.89 12.23
C TRP A 58 -7.69 17.96 13.09
N VAL A 59 -7.67 18.94 13.96
CA VAL A 59 -6.71 18.99 15.07
C VAL A 59 -7.25 18.08 16.16
N ASP A 60 -6.53 17.03 16.49
CA ASP A 60 -6.91 16.10 17.57
C ASP A 60 -6.38 16.58 18.91
N GLU A 61 -5.15 17.12 18.93
CA GLU A 61 -4.47 17.47 20.18
C GLU A 61 -3.64 18.73 20.04
N THR A 62 -3.57 19.49 21.13
CA THR A 62 -2.65 20.61 21.27
C THR A 62 -1.95 20.52 22.62
N GLN A 63 -0.62 20.66 22.62
CA GLN A 63 0.22 20.58 23.81
C GLN A 63 1.03 21.88 23.96
N PRO A 64 0.49 22.92 24.61
CA PRO A 64 1.25 24.07 25.00
C PRO A 64 2.17 23.73 26.17
N GLY A 65 3.40 24.25 26.16
CA GLY A 65 4.33 24.06 27.25
C GLY A 65 5.33 25.19 27.34
N TYR A 66 5.94 25.36 28.53
CA TYR A 66 7.01 26.30 28.75
C TYR A 66 7.95 25.85 29.87
N ASP A 67 9.18 26.30 29.79
CA ASP A 67 10.16 26.23 30.87
C ASP A 67 10.80 27.60 31.08
N ALA A 68 11.87 27.67 31.90
CA ALA A 68 12.55 28.94 32.22
C ALA A 68 13.15 29.62 30.97
N ASN A 69 13.44 28.91 29.90
CA ASN A 69 14.19 29.42 28.76
C ASN A 69 13.42 29.36 27.44
N SER A 70 12.35 28.55 27.37
CA SER A 70 11.65 28.28 26.13
C SER A 70 10.16 28.10 26.30
N THR A 71 9.43 28.38 25.22
CA THR A 71 8.01 28.04 25.07
C THR A 71 7.84 27.19 23.82
N TRP A 72 6.97 26.22 23.87
CA TRP A 72 6.62 25.39 22.71
C TRP A 72 5.12 25.19 22.63
N PHE A 73 4.69 24.90 21.42
CA PHE A 73 3.30 24.58 21.13
C PHE A 73 3.27 23.47 20.05
N ASN A 74 2.88 22.27 20.48
CA ASN A 74 2.72 21.14 19.59
C ASN A 74 1.26 21.02 19.17
N VAL A 75 1.03 20.75 17.89
CA VAL A 75 -0.29 20.53 17.30
C VAL A 75 -0.23 19.25 16.51
N SER A 76 -1.09 18.30 16.82
CA SER A 76 -1.21 17.05 16.07
C SER A 76 -2.66 16.78 15.68
N GLY A 77 -2.83 15.94 14.65
CA GLY A 77 -4.14 15.57 14.18
C GLY A 77 -4.07 14.62 12.99
N ARG A 78 -5.25 14.33 12.49
CA ARG A 78 -5.44 13.38 11.38
C ARG A 78 -6.29 14.00 10.28
N ASP A 79 -6.30 13.34 9.12
CA ASP A 79 -7.23 13.73 8.07
C ASP A 79 -8.68 13.33 8.43
N ARG A 80 -9.63 13.76 7.59
CA ARG A 80 -11.06 13.53 7.84
C ARG A 80 -11.43 12.06 7.98
N THR A 81 -10.68 11.16 7.35
CA THR A 81 -10.94 9.72 7.39
C THR A 81 -10.53 9.09 8.72
N GLY A 82 -9.86 9.84 9.61
CA GLY A 82 -9.60 9.43 10.99
C GLY A 82 -10.88 9.06 11.74
N ASP A 83 -11.95 9.84 11.55
CA ASP A 83 -13.25 9.57 12.15
C ASP A 83 -13.87 8.22 11.68
N LEU A 84 -13.49 7.74 10.50
CA LEU A 84 -13.96 6.45 9.99
C LEU A 84 -13.32 5.25 10.71
N ILE A 85 -12.15 5.45 11.32
CA ILE A 85 -11.47 4.44 12.14
C ILE A 85 -12.12 4.38 13.54
N ASP A 86 -12.38 5.54 14.11
CA ASP A 86 -12.80 5.67 15.49
C ASP A 86 -14.31 5.42 15.68
N CYS A 87 -15.11 5.70 14.65
CA CYS A 87 -16.57 5.65 14.75
C CYS A 87 -17.15 4.35 14.21
N SER A 88 -18.15 3.84 14.89
CA SER A 88 -18.89 2.64 14.46
C SER A 88 -19.70 2.88 13.19
N ALA A 89 -19.79 1.85 12.36
CA ALA A 89 -20.61 1.87 11.15
C ALA A 89 -22.10 1.87 11.50
N ILE A 90 -22.81 2.91 11.06
CA ILE A 90 -24.26 3.05 11.30
C ILE A 90 -24.94 3.40 9.98
N PHE A 91 -25.87 2.57 9.53
CA PHE A 91 -26.70 2.86 8.37
C PHE A 91 -28.02 2.10 8.43
N LYS A 92 -29.16 2.78 8.59
CA LYS A 92 -30.51 2.21 8.55
C LYS A 92 -30.60 0.82 9.22
N SER A 93 -30.94 -0.23 8.42
CA SER A 93 -30.97 -1.63 8.86
C SER A 93 -29.58 -2.30 8.90
N GLY A 94 -28.51 -1.58 8.52
CA GLY A 94 -27.16 -2.14 8.42
C GLY A 94 -26.97 -3.11 7.25
N GLN A 95 -27.92 -3.16 6.30
CA GLN A 95 -27.90 -4.16 5.23
C GLN A 95 -28.07 -3.55 3.85
N TRP A 96 -27.33 -4.10 2.88
CA TRP A 96 -27.47 -3.81 1.46
C TRP A 96 -27.65 -5.09 0.66
N LYS A 97 -28.52 -5.05 -0.35
CA LYS A 97 -28.75 -6.13 -1.31
C LYS A 97 -28.49 -5.60 -2.72
N GLY A 98 -27.60 -6.23 -3.46
CA GLY A 98 -27.26 -5.82 -4.82
C GLY A 98 -26.61 -4.44 -4.95
N ALA A 99 -26.06 -3.88 -3.86
CA ALA A 99 -25.39 -2.59 -3.89
C ALA A 99 -23.91 -2.74 -4.30
N SER A 100 -23.36 -1.70 -4.90
CA SER A 100 -21.93 -1.64 -5.20
C SER A 100 -21.14 -1.11 -4.00
N LEU A 101 -19.83 -1.42 -3.95
CA LEU A 101 -18.94 -0.89 -2.92
C LEU A 101 -18.96 0.65 -2.87
N LYS A 102 -18.95 1.31 -4.03
CA LYS A 102 -19.10 2.77 -4.11
C LYS A 102 -20.36 3.26 -3.39
N ARG A 103 -21.51 2.59 -3.62
CA ARG A 103 -22.77 2.97 -2.97
C ARG A 103 -22.70 2.76 -1.46
N ILE A 104 -22.17 1.63 -0.99
CA ILE A 104 -21.99 1.33 0.43
C ILE A 104 -21.07 2.39 1.07
N ALA A 105 -19.94 2.71 0.43
CA ALA A 105 -19.03 3.74 0.91
C ALA A 105 -19.73 5.10 1.01
N MET A 106 -20.44 5.54 -0.01
CA MET A 106 -21.18 6.81 0.01
C MET A 106 -22.21 6.86 1.14
N ASP A 107 -22.94 5.77 1.36
CA ASP A 107 -23.96 5.71 2.42
C ASP A 107 -23.33 5.80 3.81
N LEU A 108 -22.16 5.13 4.03
CA LEU A 108 -21.46 5.12 5.31
C LEU A 108 -20.72 6.42 5.62
N VAL A 109 -20.08 7.05 4.62
CA VAL A 109 -19.26 8.24 4.86
C VAL A 109 -20.02 9.56 4.73
N SER A 110 -21.27 9.53 4.25
CA SER A 110 -22.13 10.72 4.09
C SER A 110 -22.28 11.57 5.36
N PRO A 111 -22.47 10.98 6.57
CA PRO A 111 -22.58 11.76 7.80
C PRO A 111 -21.31 12.58 8.10
N TYR A 112 -20.13 12.09 7.71
CA TYR A 112 -18.83 12.74 7.91
C TYR A 112 -18.51 13.79 6.84
N LYS A 113 -19.40 13.97 5.83
CA LYS A 113 -19.19 14.88 4.69
C LYS A 113 -17.89 14.60 3.92
N ILE A 114 -17.52 13.32 3.84
CA ILE A 114 -16.37 12.85 3.07
C ILE A 114 -16.84 12.48 1.68
N ALA A 115 -16.19 12.99 0.65
CA ALA A 115 -16.45 12.60 -0.73
C ALA A 115 -15.79 11.26 -1.04
N VAL A 116 -16.49 10.41 -1.82
CA VAL A 116 -15.98 9.14 -2.33
C VAL A 116 -15.56 9.30 -3.77
N VAL A 117 -14.30 9.05 -4.07
CA VAL A 117 -13.71 9.08 -5.40
C VAL A 117 -13.35 7.66 -5.82
N VAL A 118 -13.81 7.24 -6.98
CA VAL A 118 -13.40 5.96 -7.58
C VAL A 118 -12.36 6.25 -8.64
N GLY A 119 -11.19 5.64 -8.49
CA GLY A 119 -10.12 5.76 -9.47
C GLY A 119 -10.34 4.85 -10.69
N PRO A 120 -9.65 5.14 -11.80
CA PRO A 120 -9.88 4.49 -13.09
C PRO A 120 -9.58 2.98 -13.08
N LEU A 121 -8.65 2.52 -12.23
CA LEU A 121 -8.30 1.11 -12.16
C LEU A 121 -9.32 0.27 -11.40
N ALA A 122 -10.06 0.88 -10.48
CA ALA A 122 -11.11 0.22 -9.70
C ALA A 122 -12.52 0.42 -10.27
N GLU A 123 -12.72 1.23 -11.32
CA GLU A 123 -14.03 1.66 -11.82
C GLU A 123 -15.02 0.48 -11.96
N LYS A 124 -14.63 -0.57 -12.68
CA LYS A 124 -15.48 -1.74 -12.89
C LYS A 124 -15.79 -2.51 -11.60
N ARG A 125 -14.83 -2.61 -10.69
CA ARG A 125 -14.95 -3.40 -9.46
C ARG A 125 -15.72 -2.66 -8.39
N ALA A 126 -15.45 -1.37 -8.21
CA ALA A 126 -16.14 -0.53 -7.24
C ALA A 126 -17.64 -0.38 -7.55
N HIS A 127 -18.01 -0.51 -8.83
CA HIS A 127 -19.42 -0.48 -9.28
C HIS A 127 -20.07 -1.87 -9.40
N ALA A 128 -19.32 -2.97 -9.26
CA ALA A 128 -19.88 -4.31 -9.30
C ALA A 128 -20.83 -4.53 -8.11
N ALA A 129 -21.97 -5.18 -8.38
CA ALA A 129 -22.95 -5.46 -7.35
C ALA A 129 -22.47 -6.54 -6.39
N ILE A 130 -22.59 -6.29 -5.09
CA ILE A 130 -22.40 -7.24 -4.01
C ILE A 130 -23.78 -7.81 -3.67
N ALA A 131 -23.95 -9.12 -3.76
CA ALA A 131 -25.24 -9.77 -3.60
C ALA A 131 -25.90 -9.46 -2.25
N SER A 132 -25.13 -9.51 -1.17
CA SER A 132 -25.54 -9.14 0.18
C SER A 132 -24.33 -8.61 0.95
N PHE A 133 -24.53 -7.51 1.67
CA PHE A 133 -23.50 -6.90 2.51
C PHE A 133 -24.15 -6.36 3.77
N ASN A 134 -23.60 -6.70 4.93
CA ASN A 134 -24.13 -6.31 6.23
C ASN A 134 -23.03 -5.66 7.06
N ILE A 135 -23.40 -4.72 7.90
CA ILE A 135 -22.53 -4.21 8.98
C ILE A 135 -22.48 -5.30 10.06
N GLU A 136 -21.29 -5.55 10.60
CA GLU A 136 -21.09 -6.39 11.79
C GLU A 136 -21.23 -5.54 13.05
N ASP A 137 -21.84 -6.09 14.10
CA ASP A 137 -22.06 -5.34 15.35
C ASP A 137 -20.74 -4.87 15.97
N GLY A 138 -20.61 -3.56 16.19
CA GLY A 138 -19.41 -2.95 16.74
C GLY A 138 -18.29 -2.64 15.72
N GLU A 139 -18.49 -3.00 14.45
CA GLU A 139 -17.53 -2.73 13.38
C GLU A 139 -17.37 -1.22 13.15
N SER A 140 -16.13 -0.75 12.98
CA SER A 140 -15.90 0.63 12.57
C SER A 140 -16.30 0.86 11.11
N VAL A 141 -16.48 2.12 10.72
CA VAL A 141 -16.77 2.44 9.31
C VAL A 141 -15.63 1.95 8.41
N PHE A 142 -14.40 2.10 8.88
CA PHE A 142 -13.22 1.65 8.14
C PHE A 142 -13.20 0.12 7.96
N ASP A 143 -13.37 -0.66 9.03
CA ASP A 143 -13.35 -2.12 8.96
C ASP A 143 -14.42 -2.64 7.99
N CYS A 144 -15.63 -2.05 8.07
CA CYS A 144 -16.72 -2.34 7.17
C CYS A 144 -16.34 -2.08 5.69
N LEU A 145 -15.76 -0.92 5.40
CA LEU A 145 -15.32 -0.56 4.06
C LEU A 145 -14.14 -1.39 3.58
N GLU A 146 -13.18 -1.69 4.45
CA GLU A 146 -12.03 -2.53 4.13
C GLU A 146 -12.46 -3.95 3.77
N ARG A 147 -13.40 -4.51 4.51
CA ARG A 147 -14.00 -5.82 4.19
C ARG A 147 -14.68 -5.81 2.82
N GLY A 148 -15.44 -4.76 2.51
CA GLY A 148 -16.03 -4.56 1.19
C GLY A 148 -15.00 -4.41 0.09
N ALA A 149 -13.91 -3.67 0.35
CA ALA A 149 -12.80 -3.48 -0.58
C ALA A 149 -12.07 -4.79 -0.88
N ARG A 150 -11.80 -5.60 0.14
CA ARG A 150 -11.22 -6.96 -0.03
C ARG A 150 -12.11 -7.87 -0.88
N MET A 151 -13.43 -7.84 -0.68
CA MET A 151 -14.38 -8.62 -1.49
C MET A 151 -14.32 -8.23 -2.98
N GLN A 152 -14.15 -6.93 -3.26
CA GLN A 152 -14.07 -6.41 -4.64
C GLN A 152 -12.65 -6.43 -5.21
N GLY A 153 -11.65 -6.75 -4.40
CA GLY A 153 -10.23 -6.73 -4.81
C GLY A 153 -9.76 -5.33 -5.18
N VAL A 154 -10.11 -4.33 -4.38
CA VAL A 154 -9.66 -2.94 -4.47
C VAL A 154 -9.08 -2.50 -3.14
N MET A 155 -8.40 -1.36 -3.12
CA MET A 155 -7.92 -0.70 -1.92
C MET A 155 -8.70 0.57 -1.63
N ILE A 156 -8.63 1.02 -0.38
CA ILE A 156 -9.19 2.30 0.06
C ILE A 156 -8.10 3.08 0.80
N TRP A 157 -8.01 4.37 0.52
CA TRP A 157 -7.10 5.29 1.21
C TRP A 157 -7.63 6.73 1.13
N THR A 158 -6.92 7.68 1.74
CA THR A 158 -7.26 9.10 1.68
C THR A 158 -6.35 9.84 0.69
N ASP A 159 -6.88 10.88 0.07
CA ASP A 159 -6.09 11.86 -0.67
C ASP A 159 -5.74 13.09 0.21
N GLY A 160 -4.91 14.01 -0.30
CA GLY A 160 -4.55 15.23 0.45
C GLY A 160 -5.72 16.20 0.69
N ARG A 161 -6.87 15.98 0.08
CA ARG A 161 -8.09 16.78 0.22
C ARG A 161 -9.07 16.17 1.23
N GLY A 162 -8.71 15.06 1.86
CA GLY A 162 -9.56 14.35 2.81
C GLY A 162 -10.72 13.61 2.15
N GLN A 163 -10.56 13.16 0.90
CA GLN A 163 -11.53 12.34 0.18
C GLN A 163 -11.17 10.86 0.36
N LEU A 164 -12.18 10.01 0.45
CA LEU A 164 -12.00 8.56 0.42
C LEU A 164 -11.83 8.09 -1.02
N VAL A 165 -10.68 7.55 -1.33
CA VAL A 165 -10.34 7.02 -2.65
C VAL A 165 -10.50 5.51 -2.66
N ILE A 166 -11.24 4.97 -3.64
CA ILE A 166 -11.35 3.55 -3.94
C ILE A 166 -10.63 3.31 -5.26
N ASP A 167 -9.45 2.70 -5.22
CA ASP A 167 -8.70 2.39 -6.44
C ASP A 167 -7.73 1.21 -6.21
N MET A 168 -6.86 0.99 -7.16
CA MET A 168 -5.72 0.09 -7.08
C MET A 168 -4.43 0.90 -7.22
N PRO A 169 -3.30 0.45 -6.66
CA PRO A 169 -2.03 1.13 -6.86
C PRO A 169 -1.74 1.28 -8.35
N GLY A 170 -1.53 2.52 -8.77
CA GLY A 170 -1.38 2.87 -10.19
C GLY A 170 -0.04 2.47 -10.78
N THR A 171 0.08 2.75 -12.08
CA THR A 171 1.33 2.60 -12.84
C THR A 171 2.01 3.95 -13.08
N LYS A 172 1.49 5.05 -12.49
CA LYS A 172 2.05 6.39 -12.62
C LYS A 172 3.45 6.41 -12.02
N LYS A 173 4.41 6.87 -12.81
CA LYS A 173 5.82 6.93 -12.40
C LYS A 173 6.15 8.25 -11.72
N ALA A 174 7.09 8.18 -10.78
CA ALA A 174 7.74 9.37 -10.24
C ALA A 174 8.55 10.08 -11.33
N ALA A 175 8.73 11.38 -11.17
CA ALA A 175 9.48 12.19 -12.14
C ALA A 175 10.99 11.90 -12.13
N THR A 176 11.51 11.28 -11.05
CA THR A 176 12.91 10.91 -10.90
C THR A 176 13.05 9.50 -10.32
N ALA A 177 14.20 8.88 -10.56
CA ALA A 177 14.59 7.63 -9.92
C ALA A 177 15.23 7.90 -8.55
N LEU A 178 15.31 6.87 -7.72
CA LEU A 178 16.08 6.85 -6.47
C LEU A 178 17.41 6.13 -6.76
N VAL A 179 18.50 6.87 -6.76
CA VAL A 179 19.84 6.36 -7.15
C VAL A 179 20.83 6.56 -6.01
N GLN A 180 21.46 5.47 -5.61
CA GLN A 180 22.49 5.51 -4.57
C GLN A 180 23.69 6.37 -5.00
N GLY A 181 24.06 7.33 -4.14
CA GLY A 181 25.15 8.28 -4.42
C GLY A 181 24.72 9.53 -5.17
N GLU A 182 23.45 9.65 -5.59
CA GLU A 182 22.91 10.84 -6.25
C GLU A 182 21.89 11.57 -5.38
N ASN A 183 20.75 10.95 -5.09
CA ASN A 183 19.63 11.60 -4.39
C ASN A 183 19.12 10.82 -3.17
N ILE A 184 19.75 9.72 -2.81
CA ILE A 184 19.44 8.96 -1.60
C ILE A 184 20.36 9.44 -0.47
N LEU A 185 19.78 10.05 0.57
CA LEU A 185 20.49 10.43 1.80
C LEU A 185 20.67 9.24 2.74
N ARG A 186 19.63 8.41 2.85
CA ARG A 186 19.61 7.21 3.67
C ARG A 186 18.73 6.15 3.03
N LEU A 187 19.14 4.89 3.14
CA LEU A 187 18.40 3.75 2.63
C LEU A 187 18.48 2.59 3.61
N ASP A 188 17.35 2.21 4.16
CA ASP A 188 17.19 1.07 5.06
C ASP A 188 16.32 0.01 4.38
N GLY A 189 16.92 -1.11 4.00
CA GLY A 189 16.21 -2.24 3.39
C GLY A 189 15.73 -3.24 4.43
N LYS A 190 14.49 -3.72 4.30
CA LYS A 190 13.92 -4.79 5.11
C LYS A 190 13.53 -5.95 4.20
N PHE A 191 14.26 -7.06 4.30
CA PHE A 191 14.00 -8.29 3.57
C PHE A 191 13.59 -9.36 4.57
N SER A 192 12.34 -9.84 4.48
CA SER A 192 11.78 -10.75 5.46
C SER A 192 11.13 -11.95 4.78
N TRP A 193 11.44 -13.14 5.30
CA TRP A 193 10.77 -14.38 4.93
C TRP A 193 9.79 -14.85 6.02
N GLN A 194 9.51 -14.01 7.01
CA GLN A 194 8.66 -14.37 8.14
C GLN A 194 7.26 -14.80 7.70
N GLU A 195 6.67 -14.11 6.72
CA GLU A 195 5.36 -14.42 6.15
C GLU A 195 5.43 -15.15 4.81
N ARG A 196 6.60 -15.66 4.42
CA ARG A 196 6.82 -16.39 3.17
C ARG A 196 6.88 -17.88 3.42
N PHE A 197 6.13 -18.64 2.63
CA PHE A 197 5.92 -20.09 2.83
C PHE A 197 6.33 -20.88 1.58
N SER A 198 6.73 -22.15 1.78
CA SER A 198 7.13 -23.02 0.67
C SER A 198 5.95 -23.49 -0.18
N GLU A 199 4.77 -23.63 0.44
CA GLU A 199 3.55 -24.05 -0.24
C GLU A 199 2.36 -23.29 0.36
N TYR A 200 1.49 -22.81 -0.52
CA TYR A 200 0.23 -22.12 -0.19
C TYR A 200 -0.91 -23.00 -0.62
N ILE A 201 -1.70 -23.50 0.32
CA ILE A 201 -2.82 -24.42 0.08
C ILE A 201 -4.10 -23.70 0.40
N VAL A 202 -4.93 -23.42 -0.60
CA VAL A 202 -6.27 -22.83 -0.41
C VAL A 202 -7.31 -23.91 -0.40
N LYS A 203 -8.14 -23.95 0.64
CA LYS A 203 -9.28 -24.87 0.76
C LYS A 203 -10.57 -24.05 0.70
N GLY A 204 -11.47 -24.41 -0.25
CA GLY A 204 -12.79 -23.81 -0.35
C GLY A 204 -13.75 -24.38 0.70
N GLN A 205 -14.69 -23.56 1.18
CA GLN A 205 -15.81 -24.01 2.02
C GLN A 205 -17.01 -24.30 1.12
N ALA A 206 -17.41 -25.57 0.96
CA ALA A 206 -18.63 -25.93 0.25
C ALA A 206 -19.47 -26.87 1.12
N ARG A 207 -20.71 -26.48 1.41
CA ARG A 207 -21.69 -27.40 2.04
C ARG A 207 -22.07 -28.48 1.02
N GLY A 208 -21.75 -29.73 1.33
CA GLY A 208 -22.27 -30.90 0.60
C GLY A 208 -21.59 -31.25 -0.73
N LYS A 209 -20.44 -30.64 -1.07
CA LYS A 209 -19.62 -30.99 -2.26
C LYS A 209 -18.15 -31.13 -1.89
N PRO A 210 -17.32 -31.89 -2.68
CA PRO A 210 -15.90 -31.96 -2.44
C PRO A 210 -15.32 -30.55 -2.38
N HIS A 211 -14.59 -30.24 -1.30
CA HIS A 211 -13.95 -28.93 -1.13
C HIS A 211 -12.97 -28.69 -2.27
N GLY A 212 -13.12 -27.61 -3.00
CA GLY A 212 -12.14 -27.17 -3.98
C GLY A 212 -10.80 -26.94 -3.28
N LYS A 213 -9.75 -27.59 -3.74
CA LYS A 213 -8.36 -27.39 -3.26
C LYS A 213 -7.55 -26.79 -4.39
N GLY A 214 -6.74 -25.78 -4.08
CA GLY A 214 -5.73 -25.23 -4.97
C GLY A 214 -4.44 -25.03 -4.22
N SER A 215 -3.30 -25.17 -4.88
CA SER A 215 -2.00 -24.90 -4.27
C SER A 215 -1.07 -24.14 -5.20
N ALA A 216 -0.12 -23.43 -4.60
CA ALA A 216 1.00 -22.79 -5.29
C ALA A 216 2.28 -23.00 -4.48
N VAL A 217 3.39 -23.26 -5.17
CA VAL A 217 4.70 -23.56 -4.57
C VAL A 217 5.64 -22.36 -4.76
N ASP A 218 6.34 -21.96 -3.73
CA ASP A 218 7.46 -21.05 -3.79
C ASP A 218 8.78 -21.82 -3.71
N ALA A 219 9.34 -22.15 -4.86
CA ALA A 219 10.56 -22.95 -4.96
C ALA A 219 11.81 -22.29 -4.35
N VAL A 220 11.76 -20.99 -4.02
CA VAL A 220 12.88 -20.30 -3.37
C VAL A 220 12.96 -20.66 -1.89
N VAL A 221 11.82 -21.01 -1.26
CA VAL A 221 11.77 -21.43 0.14
C VAL A 221 12.06 -22.92 0.22
N SER A 222 13.31 -23.30 0.42
CA SER A 222 13.77 -24.70 0.46
C SER A 222 13.33 -25.47 1.71
N ARG A 223 13.12 -24.79 2.85
CA ARG A 223 12.66 -25.44 4.08
C ARG A 223 11.15 -25.69 4.06
N TYR A 224 10.68 -26.73 4.70
CA TYR A 224 9.26 -27.09 4.82
C TYR A 224 8.48 -26.03 5.62
N ARG A 225 7.66 -25.24 4.96
CA ARG A 225 6.81 -24.19 5.52
C ARG A 225 5.48 -24.07 4.78
N PRO A 226 4.57 -25.03 4.91
CA PRO A 226 3.26 -24.92 4.28
C PRO A 226 2.34 -23.95 5.01
N LEU A 227 1.48 -23.27 4.26
CA LEU A 227 0.39 -22.43 4.77
C LEU A 227 -0.94 -22.92 4.22
N ILE A 228 -1.91 -23.17 5.09
CA ILE A 228 -3.29 -23.50 4.70
C ILE A 228 -4.16 -22.28 4.91
N ILE A 229 -4.91 -21.89 3.87
CA ILE A 229 -5.81 -20.76 3.85
C ILE A 229 -7.22 -21.27 3.57
N LEU A 230 -8.18 -20.87 4.39
CA LEU A 230 -9.59 -21.12 4.12
C LEU A 230 -10.13 -19.98 3.24
N ALA A 231 -10.75 -20.32 2.13
CA ALA A 231 -11.40 -19.32 1.29
C ALA A 231 -12.69 -18.82 1.96
N GLU A 232 -12.89 -17.52 1.98
CA GLU A 232 -14.09 -16.87 2.56
C GLU A 232 -15.37 -17.20 1.76
N ASP A 233 -15.23 -17.54 0.47
CA ASP A 233 -16.31 -17.91 -0.45
C ASP A 233 -16.21 -19.36 -0.94
N GLN A 234 -17.29 -19.84 -1.58
CA GLN A 234 -17.33 -21.14 -2.27
C GLN A 234 -16.31 -21.19 -3.43
N ALA A 235 -15.02 -21.32 -3.08
CA ALA A 235 -13.97 -21.42 -4.07
C ALA A 235 -13.99 -22.80 -4.72
N HIS A 236 -14.29 -22.87 -6.02
CA HIS A 236 -14.11 -24.05 -6.85
C HIS A 236 -12.62 -24.23 -7.21
N GLY A 237 -12.17 -25.43 -7.53
CA GLY A 237 -10.77 -25.76 -7.77
C GLY A 237 -9.94 -24.73 -8.55
N PRO A 238 -10.38 -24.21 -9.73
CA PRO A 238 -9.63 -23.19 -10.49
C PRO A 238 -9.54 -21.84 -9.78
N SER A 239 -10.54 -21.45 -8.95
CA SER A 239 -10.50 -20.22 -8.17
C SER A 239 -9.60 -20.37 -6.94
N ALA A 240 -9.57 -21.54 -6.31
CA ALA A 240 -8.67 -21.84 -5.21
C ALA A 240 -7.20 -21.83 -5.66
N ALA A 241 -6.88 -22.36 -6.85
CA ALA A 241 -5.53 -22.31 -7.39
C ALA A 241 -5.07 -20.87 -7.70
N ARG A 242 -5.95 -20.04 -8.28
CA ARG A 242 -5.66 -18.61 -8.50
C ARG A 242 -5.46 -17.84 -7.19
N ARG A 243 -6.24 -18.17 -6.16
CA ARG A 243 -6.06 -17.59 -4.83
C ARG A 243 -4.73 -18.00 -4.22
N ALA A 244 -4.32 -19.26 -4.32
CA ALA A 244 -3.02 -19.73 -3.83
C ALA A 244 -1.85 -19.03 -4.53
N GLU A 245 -1.92 -18.85 -5.84
CA GLU A 245 -0.92 -18.12 -6.64
C GLU A 245 -0.84 -16.65 -6.25
N TRP A 246 -1.99 -16.01 -6.03
CA TRP A 246 -2.06 -14.64 -5.55
C TRP A 246 -1.44 -14.48 -4.16
N GLU A 247 -1.78 -15.34 -3.20
CA GLU A 247 -1.19 -15.33 -1.86
C GLU A 247 0.34 -15.45 -1.92
N ARG A 248 0.83 -16.36 -2.74
CA ARG A 248 2.28 -16.50 -2.99
C ARG A 248 2.89 -15.18 -3.47
N THR A 249 2.29 -14.59 -4.49
CA THR A 249 2.80 -13.36 -5.13
C THR A 249 2.82 -12.18 -4.16
N VAL A 250 1.72 -11.96 -3.44
CA VAL A 250 1.59 -10.88 -2.46
C VAL A 250 2.58 -11.04 -1.30
N ARG A 251 2.74 -12.26 -0.78
CA ARG A 251 3.67 -12.50 0.33
C ARG A 251 5.13 -12.39 -0.06
N ILE A 252 5.48 -12.77 -1.30
CA ILE A 252 6.80 -12.46 -1.87
C ILE A 252 7.04 -10.95 -1.89
N GLY A 253 6.06 -10.18 -2.35
CA GLY A 253 6.14 -8.72 -2.41
C GLY A 253 6.24 -8.07 -1.03
N ARG A 254 5.41 -8.48 -0.07
CA ARG A 254 5.40 -7.96 1.31
C ARG A 254 6.72 -8.16 2.05
N GLY A 255 7.48 -9.18 1.67
CA GLY A 255 8.80 -9.43 2.24
C GLY A 255 9.88 -8.43 1.81
N ASN A 256 9.64 -7.60 0.82
CA ASN A 256 10.63 -6.70 0.22
C ASN A 256 10.16 -5.25 0.35
N ARG A 257 10.67 -4.59 1.39
CA ARG A 257 10.41 -3.17 1.67
C ARG A 257 11.71 -2.41 1.90
N ALA A 258 11.68 -1.11 1.69
CA ALA A 258 12.78 -0.23 2.09
C ALA A 258 12.22 1.15 2.47
N THR A 259 12.93 1.84 3.37
CA THR A 259 12.72 3.24 3.67
C THR A 259 13.86 4.06 3.08
N VAL A 260 13.51 5.04 2.27
CA VAL A 260 14.46 5.89 1.55
C VAL A 260 14.26 7.33 1.99
N ARG A 261 15.30 7.96 2.55
CA ARG A 261 15.30 9.39 2.82
C ARG A 261 15.90 10.15 1.65
N VAL A 262 15.17 11.14 1.17
CA VAL A 262 15.58 12.03 0.08
C VAL A 262 15.57 13.49 0.52
N GLN A 263 16.37 14.31 -0.16
CA GLN A 263 16.33 15.76 0.02
C GLN A 263 15.07 16.34 -0.60
N SER A 264 14.43 17.31 0.07
CA SER A 264 13.22 18.00 -0.39
C SER A 264 11.94 17.15 -0.38
N TRP A 265 10.82 17.81 -0.28
CA TRP A 265 9.49 17.22 -0.38
C TRP A 265 9.04 16.99 -1.84
N ARG A 266 9.80 17.52 -2.80
CA ARG A 266 9.51 17.47 -4.22
C ARG A 266 10.48 16.54 -4.95
N GLN A 267 9.98 15.96 -6.03
CA GLN A 267 10.74 15.16 -6.97
C GLN A 267 11.56 16.09 -7.86
N ALA A 268 12.78 15.72 -8.21
CA ALA A 268 13.61 16.48 -9.17
C ALA A 268 13.77 17.98 -8.81
N GLY A 269 13.95 18.31 -7.51
CA GLY A 269 14.18 19.69 -7.06
C GLY A 269 12.90 20.46 -6.74
N ASP A 270 13.06 21.75 -6.41
CA ASP A 270 12.00 22.58 -5.78
C ASP A 270 10.77 22.85 -6.65
N SER A 271 10.87 22.75 -7.97
CA SER A 271 9.75 22.97 -8.90
C SER A 271 9.05 21.68 -9.35
N GLY A 272 9.56 20.52 -8.95
CA GLY A 272 8.95 19.23 -9.29
C GLY A 272 7.64 18.96 -8.54
N PRO A 273 6.90 17.91 -8.91
CA PRO A 273 5.72 17.50 -8.16
C PRO A 273 6.11 16.98 -6.77
N LEU A 274 5.20 17.06 -5.81
CA LEU A 274 5.40 16.46 -4.48
C LEU A 274 5.57 14.94 -4.58
N TRP A 275 6.39 14.37 -3.69
CA TRP A 275 6.37 12.93 -3.47
C TRP A 275 4.98 12.50 -3.00
N ALA A 276 4.46 11.41 -3.50
CA ALA A 276 3.12 10.95 -3.15
C ALA A 276 3.04 9.42 -3.09
N PRO A 277 2.19 8.86 -2.20
CA PRO A 277 1.89 7.44 -2.22
C PRO A 277 1.26 7.02 -3.55
N GLY A 278 1.48 5.77 -3.96
CA GLY A 278 0.92 5.20 -5.20
C GLY A 278 1.75 5.45 -6.46
N LEU A 279 2.85 6.19 -6.36
CA LEU A 279 3.78 6.34 -7.49
C LEU A 279 4.73 5.15 -7.61
N ARG A 280 5.05 4.78 -8.84
CA ARG A 280 6.14 3.84 -9.14
C ARG A 280 7.45 4.61 -9.25
N VAL A 281 8.49 4.11 -8.63
CA VAL A 281 9.82 4.72 -8.65
C VAL A 281 10.87 3.66 -8.92
N MET A 282 11.83 3.95 -9.78
CA MET A 282 12.98 3.10 -9.99
C MET A 282 13.94 3.27 -8.81
N LEU A 283 14.27 2.19 -8.12
CA LEU A 283 15.32 2.16 -7.11
C LEU A 283 16.55 1.50 -7.71
N ASP A 284 17.66 2.20 -7.69
CA ASP A 284 18.97 1.67 -8.05
C ASP A 284 19.96 1.80 -6.87
N SER A 285 20.27 0.67 -6.26
CA SER A 285 21.19 0.58 -5.14
C SER A 285 22.10 -0.64 -5.31
N PRO A 286 23.32 -0.45 -5.79
CA PRO A 286 24.33 -1.50 -5.88
C PRO A 286 24.64 -2.16 -4.53
N ARG A 287 24.60 -1.39 -3.42
CA ARG A 287 24.84 -1.91 -2.06
C ARG A 287 23.79 -2.92 -1.63
N LEU A 288 22.53 -2.67 -1.94
CA LEU A 288 21.42 -3.61 -1.66
C LEU A 288 21.21 -4.63 -2.80
N ARG A 289 21.97 -4.51 -3.89
CA ARG A 289 21.83 -5.32 -5.11
C ARG A 289 20.40 -5.25 -5.67
N ILE A 290 19.80 -4.05 -5.62
CA ILE A 290 18.46 -3.79 -6.14
C ILE A 290 18.60 -2.82 -7.30
N SER A 291 18.03 -3.20 -8.45
CA SER A 291 17.76 -2.32 -9.57
C SER A 291 16.36 -2.72 -10.09
N ALA A 292 15.33 -2.09 -9.51
CA ALA A 292 13.95 -2.51 -9.75
C ALA A 292 12.96 -1.35 -9.58
N GLU A 293 11.82 -1.46 -10.25
CA GLU A 293 10.69 -0.56 -10.06
C GLU A 293 9.96 -0.94 -8.76
N MET A 294 9.85 0.01 -7.84
CA MET A 294 9.20 -0.11 -6.54
C MET A 294 7.95 0.77 -6.49
N LEU A 295 7.02 0.46 -5.59
CA LEU A 295 5.84 1.27 -5.30
C LEU A 295 6.09 2.09 -4.04
N ILE A 296 5.84 3.40 -4.08
CA ILE A 296 5.83 4.25 -2.89
C ILE A 296 4.53 3.96 -2.12
N VAL A 297 4.69 3.38 -0.94
CA VAL A 297 3.59 2.96 -0.06
C VAL A 297 3.19 4.09 0.86
N SER A 298 4.16 4.74 1.49
CA SER A 298 3.94 5.91 2.33
C SER A 298 4.98 6.99 2.09
N VAL A 299 4.60 8.21 2.42
CA VAL A 299 5.42 9.41 2.31
C VAL A 299 5.31 10.17 3.62
N THR A 300 6.45 10.48 4.24
CA THR A 300 6.53 11.34 5.41
C THR A 300 7.33 12.59 5.06
N TYR A 301 6.67 13.72 5.03
CA TYR A 301 7.31 15.02 4.85
C TYR A 301 7.84 15.51 6.18
N LEU A 302 9.15 15.69 6.28
CA LEU A 302 9.85 16.07 7.49
C LEU A 302 10.55 17.41 7.31
N LYS A 303 10.48 18.23 8.34
CA LYS A 303 11.30 19.44 8.46
C LYS A 303 11.67 19.64 9.92
N ASN A 304 12.95 19.75 10.18
CA ASN A 304 13.49 20.07 11.51
C ASN A 304 14.82 20.81 11.37
N ALA A 305 15.37 21.26 12.50
CA ALA A 305 16.64 21.99 12.52
C ALA A 305 17.87 21.12 12.20
N GLN A 306 17.79 19.81 12.40
CA GLN A 306 18.91 18.87 12.22
C GLN A 306 19.01 18.37 10.78
N ASP A 307 17.91 17.88 10.21
CA ASP A 307 17.86 17.25 8.89
C ASP A 307 17.50 18.26 7.78
N GLY A 308 17.00 19.45 8.16
CA GLY A 308 16.44 20.40 7.20
C GLY A 308 15.09 19.92 6.65
N THR A 309 14.87 20.09 5.34
CA THR A 309 13.67 19.65 4.62
C THR A 309 13.97 18.36 3.92
N VAL A 310 13.43 17.24 4.41
CA VAL A 310 13.63 15.89 3.87
C VAL A 310 12.30 15.14 3.72
N CYS A 311 12.32 14.08 2.96
CA CYS A 311 11.17 13.22 2.76
C CYS A 311 11.57 11.75 2.97
N ASP A 312 10.85 11.05 3.82
CA ASP A 312 10.99 9.61 3.99
C ASP A 312 9.94 8.91 3.13
N LEU A 313 10.40 8.04 2.25
CA LEU A 313 9.59 7.24 1.34
C LEU A 313 9.65 5.78 1.79
N GLU A 314 8.54 5.22 2.22
CA GLU A 314 8.45 3.78 2.35
C GLU A 314 8.09 3.19 0.98
N ILE A 315 8.94 2.32 0.48
CA ILE A 315 8.77 1.67 -0.81
C ILE A 315 8.68 0.16 -0.66
N ALA A 316 7.87 -0.47 -1.49
CA ALA A 316 7.69 -1.91 -1.48
C ALA A 316 7.67 -2.47 -2.90
N ASP A 317 7.91 -3.77 -3.01
CA ASP A 317 7.70 -4.49 -4.26
C ASP A 317 6.23 -4.35 -4.68
N PRO A 318 5.95 -3.88 -5.89
CA PRO A 318 4.59 -3.70 -6.38
C PRO A 318 3.69 -4.94 -6.27
N ARG A 319 4.29 -6.13 -6.31
CA ARG A 319 3.57 -7.40 -6.16
C ARG A 319 2.89 -7.56 -4.80
N ALA A 320 3.35 -6.84 -3.78
CA ALA A 320 2.70 -6.81 -2.47
C ALA A 320 1.24 -6.33 -2.53
N PHE A 321 0.92 -5.55 -3.55
CA PHE A 321 -0.37 -4.89 -3.77
C PHE A 321 -1.15 -5.45 -4.96
N ASP A 322 -0.70 -6.59 -5.52
CA ASP A 322 -1.48 -7.30 -6.52
C ASP A 322 -2.80 -7.77 -5.91
N LEU A 323 -3.90 -7.24 -6.40
CA LEU A 323 -5.23 -7.60 -5.96
C LEU A 323 -5.77 -8.71 -6.86
N LEU A 324 -6.47 -9.69 -6.29
CA LEU A 324 -7.08 -10.81 -7.02
C LEU A 324 -7.92 -10.30 -8.19
N SER A 325 -7.30 -10.19 -9.35
CA SER A 325 -8.00 -9.88 -10.59
C SER A 325 -7.51 -10.77 -11.72
N GLY A 326 -8.44 -11.17 -12.56
CA GLY A 326 -8.12 -11.92 -13.77
C GLY A 326 -7.37 -11.12 -14.85
N VAL A 327 -6.64 -10.06 -14.48
CA VAL A 327 -5.80 -9.27 -15.39
C VAL A 327 -4.35 -9.59 -15.11
N ARG A 328 -3.74 -10.32 -16.05
CA ARG A 328 -2.29 -10.48 -16.11
C ARG A 328 -1.65 -9.10 -16.20
N SER A 329 -0.88 -8.70 -15.20
CA SER A 329 0.15 -7.69 -15.42
C SER A 329 1.12 -8.25 -16.46
N ALA A 330 1.26 -7.56 -17.59
CA ALA A 330 2.21 -7.90 -18.64
C ALA A 330 3.60 -8.03 -18.02
N GLY A 331 4.21 -9.19 -18.18
CA GLY A 331 5.41 -9.60 -17.49
C GLY A 331 6.57 -8.62 -17.59
N LEU A 332 7.18 -8.34 -16.47
CA LEU A 332 8.57 -7.94 -16.40
C LEU A 332 9.40 -9.07 -17.03
N LYS A 333 9.87 -8.84 -18.25
CA LYS A 333 10.90 -9.68 -18.86
C LYS A 333 12.16 -9.55 -18.00
N SER A 334 12.46 -10.58 -17.23
CA SER A 334 13.79 -10.78 -16.69
C SER A 334 14.77 -10.78 -17.89
N SER A 335 15.60 -9.75 -17.99
CA SER A 335 16.68 -9.74 -18.95
C SER A 335 17.75 -10.71 -18.42
N ARG A 336 17.63 -11.97 -18.81
CA ARG A 336 18.76 -12.88 -18.81
C ARG A 336 19.60 -12.54 -20.05
N ASN A 337 20.59 -11.70 -19.88
CA ASN A 337 21.77 -11.75 -20.75
C ASN A 337 22.52 -13.04 -20.43
N GLY A 338 22.24 -14.06 -21.17
CA GLY A 338 22.97 -15.31 -21.23
C GLY A 338 23.96 -15.26 -22.37
N ASP A 339 25.17 -15.35 -22.01
CA ASP A 339 26.36 -15.75 -22.70
C ASP A 339 26.13 -16.48 -24.05
N LYS A 340 26.60 -15.89 -25.14
CA LYS A 340 26.73 -16.55 -26.45
C LYS A 340 28.09 -17.22 -26.51
N GLY A 341 28.14 -18.47 -26.06
CA GLY A 341 29.23 -19.37 -26.40
C GLY A 341 29.05 -19.89 -27.85
N LEU A 342 30.04 -19.65 -28.68
CA LEU A 342 30.26 -20.28 -29.98
C LEU A 342 30.26 -21.79 -29.82
N ASP A 343 29.49 -22.50 -30.61
CA ASP A 343 29.86 -23.84 -31.04
C ASP A 343 29.46 -24.14 -32.48
N SER A 344 30.48 -24.59 -33.19
CA SER A 344 30.52 -24.96 -34.58
C SER A 344 29.93 -26.35 -34.80
N GLY A 345 29.27 -26.47 -35.92
CA GLY A 345 28.52 -27.63 -36.37
C GLY A 345 29.18 -29.00 -36.32
N ARG A 346 28.32 -29.99 -36.23
CA ARG A 346 28.48 -31.28 -36.91
C ARG A 346 27.14 -31.99 -37.09
N LYS A 347 26.79 -32.21 -38.36
CA LYS A 347 25.74 -33.13 -38.78
C LYS A 347 26.28 -34.57 -38.65
N GLU A 348 25.50 -35.50 -38.09
CA GLU A 348 25.47 -36.89 -38.58
C GLU A 348 24.21 -37.65 -38.12
N LYS A 349 23.52 -38.07 -39.06
CA LYS A 349 22.73 -39.25 -39.49
C LYS A 349 22.18 -40.25 -38.46
N LYS A 350 20.89 -40.47 -38.71
CA LYS A 350 20.04 -41.62 -38.35
C LYS A 350 20.76 -42.96 -38.26
N HIS A 351 20.40 -43.78 -37.24
CA HIS A 351 20.08 -45.20 -37.47
C HIS A 351 19.05 -45.74 -36.45
N ARG A 352 18.13 -46.46 -37.00
CA ARG A 352 16.99 -47.19 -36.43
C ARG A 352 17.45 -48.60 -36.05
N LYS A 353 17.07 -49.17 -34.87
CA LYS A 353 16.74 -50.61 -34.66
C LYS A 353 16.26 -50.80 -33.22
N LYS A 354 15.25 -51.31 -33.12
CA LYS A 354 14.34 -52.41 -32.74
C LYS A 354 14.90 -53.35 -31.65
N LYS A 355 13.99 -53.60 -30.65
CA LYS A 355 13.69 -54.83 -29.91
C LYS A 355 14.67 -55.36 -28.85
N GLY A 356 14.09 -55.69 -27.69
CA GLY A 356 14.54 -56.72 -26.74
C GLY A 356 13.86 -56.52 -25.39
N GLU A 357 12.82 -57.34 -25.14
CA GLU A 357 12.29 -57.74 -23.83
C GLU A 357 13.35 -58.47 -23.02
N GLU A 358 13.23 -58.37 -21.70
CA GLU A 358 13.42 -59.41 -20.64
C GLU A 358 13.75 -58.70 -19.34
N ASP A 359 12.93 -58.71 -18.44
CA ASP A 359 12.49 -59.46 -17.24
C ASP A 359 13.63 -59.92 -16.31
N PHE A 360 13.32 -59.85 -15.03
CA PHE A 360 13.92 -60.40 -13.79
C PHE A 360 14.42 -59.36 -12.79
N SER A 361 13.62 -59.05 -11.77
CA SER A 361 13.49 -59.57 -10.39
C SER A 361 14.75 -59.52 -9.51
N GLU A 362 14.53 -58.96 -8.28
CA GLU A 362 15.18 -59.24 -6.99
C GLU A 362 16.61 -58.70 -6.74
N LEU A 363 16.70 -57.70 -5.94
CA LEU A 363 17.16 -57.74 -4.52
C LEU A 363 16.96 -56.39 -3.88
#